data_0de89fb2fea46373901a02b2589741b2
#
_entry.id   0de89fb2fea46373901a02b2589741b2
#
_cell.length_a   1.000
_cell.length_b   1.000
_cell.length_c   1.000
_cell.angle_alpha   90.00
_cell.angle_beta   90.00
_cell.angle_gamma   90.00
#
_symmetry.space_group_name_H-M   'P 1'
#
loop_
_entity.id
_entity.type
_entity.pdbx_description
1 polymer ?
#
loop_
_entity_poly.entity_id
_entity_poly.type
_entity_poly.pdbx_seq_one_letter_code
_entity_poly.pdbx_strand_id
1 'polypeptide(L)'
;MILKIEIPTNVLLSEGDEIVIKFTGEKACTSILHAVESVEEKNEDSLPSESCSHLGEQAEDREVSPKAEKPSPPLLIDFVKSLRKKFKQQKKYRLMETYASAMNSFLKFTKNSEVTLEEIDAKMIGDYECHLRQSGLTLNTVSFYMRILRSIYNKAVCEKMIADKKPFAKAFTKNAKTAKRAITVGMIKKIANAEVSNKTEELARDLFLFSYYTRGMSFVDISFLKKTDISNAYLIYKRKKTGQELKIAWRKEMQDLVDKHSSLDGVHLLSILDLKKSESLRKQYHYKQCLINNGLKRLSKRLKLDVNLTMYVARHSWATIARQKNVPISVICDSMGHNSEKTTQIYLKSVDADVIDRYNAKLIKDIAKPQKVYLCRQNVEKAS
;
A
#
# COMPACT_ATOMS: atom_id res chain seq x y z
N MET A 1 -20.47 -11.31 8.22
CA MET A 1 -21.55 -11.50 9.20
C MET A 1 -21.83 -10.13 9.80
N ILE A 2 -23.05 -9.62 9.67
CA ILE A 2 -23.44 -8.33 10.28
C ILE A 2 -24.17 -8.69 11.57
N LEU A 3 -23.60 -8.33 12.70
CA LEU A 3 -24.27 -8.47 13.99
C LEU A 3 -25.14 -7.21 14.18
N LYS A 4 -26.45 -7.35 14.13
CA LYS A 4 -27.38 -6.29 14.55
C LYS A 4 -27.64 -6.44 16.03
N ILE A 5 -27.26 -5.46 16.81
CA ILE A 5 -27.59 -5.38 18.25
C ILE A 5 -28.66 -4.31 18.39
N GLU A 6 -29.84 -4.71 18.83
CA GLU A 6 -30.90 -3.77 19.18
C GLU A 6 -30.77 -3.43 20.67
N ILE A 7 -30.45 -2.17 20.94
CA ILE A 7 -30.38 -1.65 22.31
C ILE A 7 -31.80 -1.16 22.65
N PRO A 8 -32.39 -1.59 23.79
CA PRO A 8 -33.68 -1.10 24.21
C PRO A 8 -33.68 0.43 24.35
N THR A 9 -34.76 1.07 23.93
CA THR A 9 -34.93 2.54 23.89
C THR A 9 -34.88 3.23 25.26
N ASN A 10 -34.86 2.47 26.34
CA ASN A 10 -34.74 2.97 27.72
C ASN A 10 -33.32 2.94 28.30
N VAL A 11 -32.31 2.56 27.48
CA VAL A 11 -30.88 2.58 27.88
C VAL A 11 -30.24 3.83 27.30
N LEU A 12 -29.88 4.77 28.15
CA LEU A 12 -29.05 5.93 27.81
C LEU A 12 -27.59 5.53 27.99
N LEU A 13 -26.82 5.57 26.89
CA LEU A 13 -25.39 5.37 26.92
C LEU A 13 -24.70 6.73 26.97
N SER A 14 -23.77 6.89 27.90
CA SER A 14 -22.91 8.07 28.03
C SER A 14 -21.58 7.85 27.31
N GLU A 15 -20.88 8.91 26.96
CA GLU A 15 -19.55 8.82 26.37
C GLU A 15 -18.58 8.18 27.37
N GLY A 16 -18.10 6.95 27.06
CA GLY A 16 -17.25 6.16 27.94
C GLY A 16 -17.86 4.84 28.47
N ASP A 17 -19.14 4.57 28.18
CA ASP A 17 -19.77 3.31 28.59
C ASP A 17 -19.29 2.12 27.76
N GLU A 18 -18.82 1.06 28.43
CA GLU A 18 -18.41 -0.20 27.80
C GLU A 18 -19.59 -1.16 27.67
N ILE A 19 -19.87 -1.61 26.44
CA ILE A 19 -20.84 -2.67 26.19
C ILE A 19 -20.14 -4.04 26.20
N VAL A 20 -20.31 -4.81 27.27
CA VAL A 20 -19.76 -6.17 27.38
C VAL A 20 -20.76 -7.17 26.85
N ILE A 21 -20.45 -7.79 25.70
CA ILE A 21 -21.27 -8.85 25.09
C ILE A 21 -20.73 -10.20 25.54
N LYS A 22 -21.47 -10.92 26.39
CA LYS A 22 -21.13 -12.29 26.82
C LYS A 22 -21.87 -13.31 25.95
N PHE A 23 -21.12 -14.16 25.29
CA PHE A 23 -21.67 -15.28 24.51
C PHE A 23 -21.69 -16.54 25.40
N THR A 24 -22.86 -17.15 25.54
CA THR A 24 -23.03 -18.43 26.26
C THR A 24 -23.11 -19.56 25.24
N GLY A 25 -21.99 -20.25 25.03
CA GLY A 25 -21.90 -21.45 24.19
C GLY A 25 -20.52 -21.62 23.52
N GLU A 26 -19.90 -22.75 23.74
CA GLU A 26 -18.51 -23.04 23.29
C GLU A 26 -18.32 -22.98 21.76
N LYS A 27 -19.34 -23.21 20.94
CA LYS A 27 -19.26 -23.14 19.46
C LYS A 27 -19.34 -21.74 18.88
N ALA A 28 -19.82 -20.76 19.61
CA ALA A 28 -19.92 -19.37 19.14
C ALA A 28 -18.61 -18.60 19.34
N CYS A 29 -17.82 -18.99 20.36
CA CYS A 29 -16.58 -18.28 20.72
C CYS A 29 -15.47 -18.43 19.67
N THR A 30 -15.31 -19.61 19.08
CA THR A 30 -14.26 -19.87 18.06
C THR A 30 -14.50 -19.12 16.76
N SER A 31 -15.75 -18.99 16.33
CA SER A 31 -16.08 -18.29 15.09
C SER A 31 -15.93 -16.76 15.19
N ILE A 32 -16.07 -16.20 16.38
CA ILE A 32 -15.96 -14.76 16.63
C ILE A 32 -14.51 -14.34 16.87
N LEU A 33 -13.70 -15.16 17.55
CA LEU A 33 -12.27 -14.92 17.68
C LEU A 33 -11.58 -14.89 16.31
N HIS A 34 -11.92 -15.79 15.40
CA HIS A 34 -11.43 -15.73 14.01
C HIS A 34 -11.92 -14.51 13.23
N ALA A 35 -13.09 -13.98 13.51
CA ALA A 35 -13.61 -12.77 12.86
C ALA A 35 -12.92 -11.51 13.39
N VAL A 36 -12.58 -11.44 14.67
CA VAL A 36 -11.86 -10.31 15.27
C VAL A 36 -10.38 -10.31 14.86
N GLU A 37 -9.73 -11.47 14.83
CA GLU A 37 -8.35 -11.59 14.32
C GLU A 37 -8.24 -11.27 12.82
N SER A 38 -9.28 -11.52 12.01
CA SER A 38 -9.31 -11.19 10.59
C SER A 38 -9.52 -9.69 10.31
N VAL A 39 -10.03 -8.92 11.25
CA VAL A 39 -10.21 -7.45 11.12
C VAL A 39 -8.91 -6.71 11.47
N GLU A 40 -8.06 -7.24 12.35
CA GLU A 40 -6.79 -6.60 12.71
C GLU A 40 -5.66 -6.78 11.67
N GLU A 41 -5.76 -7.70 10.71
CA GLU A 41 -4.73 -7.98 9.70
C GLU A 41 -4.97 -7.37 8.31
N LYS A 42 -5.87 -6.41 8.14
CA LYS A 42 -5.97 -5.67 6.87
C LYS A 42 -4.87 -4.61 6.74
N ASN A 43 -3.64 -5.06 6.57
CA ASN A 43 -2.56 -4.25 6.02
C ASN A 43 -2.88 -3.93 4.54
N GLU A 44 -2.77 -2.66 4.17
CA GLU A 44 -3.12 -2.10 2.86
C GLU A 44 -2.36 -2.68 1.65
N ASP A 45 -1.48 -3.64 1.82
CA ASP A 45 -0.80 -4.38 0.77
C ASP A 45 -1.27 -5.84 0.64
N SER A 46 -2.24 -6.28 1.45
CA SER A 46 -2.83 -7.60 1.28
C SER A 46 -3.84 -7.57 0.15
N LEU A 47 -3.59 -8.35 -0.88
CA LEU A 47 -4.62 -8.78 -1.82
C LEU A 47 -5.83 -9.26 -1.01
N PRO A 48 -7.05 -8.83 -1.34
CA PRO A 48 -8.22 -9.25 -0.59
C PRO A 48 -8.28 -10.78 -0.55
N SER A 49 -8.17 -11.34 0.64
CA SER A 49 -8.62 -12.70 0.90
C SER A 49 -10.14 -12.62 0.90
N GLU A 50 -10.76 -12.86 -0.26
CA GLU A 50 -12.20 -13.04 -0.31
C GLU A 50 -12.51 -14.28 0.53
N SER A 51 -13.15 -14.07 1.68
CA SER A 51 -13.72 -15.15 2.48
C SER A 51 -14.82 -15.82 1.67
N CYS A 52 -14.72 -17.15 1.49
CA CYS A 52 -15.82 -17.96 0.95
C CYS A 52 -17.01 -17.87 1.92
N SER A 53 -18.03 -17.12 1.55
CA SER A 53 -19.33 -17.21 2.21
C SER A 53 -20.00 -18.55 1.84
N HIS A 54 -20.28 -19.37 2.85
CA HIS A 54 -21.06 -20.59 2.68
C HIS A 54 -22.49 -20.24 2.25
N LEU A 55 -22.88 -20.68 1.06
CA LEU A 55 -24.27 -20.93 0.71
C LEU A 55 -24.50 -22.42 1.03
N GLY A 56 -25.41 -22.67 2.00
CA GLY A 56 -25.84 -24.01 2.33
C GLY A 56 -26.69 -24.58 1.20
N GLU A 57 -26.31 -25.72 0.69
CA GLU A 57 -27.17 -26.53 -0.15
C GLU A 57 -27.62 -27.77 0.59
N GLN A 58 -28.92 -28.01 0.47
CA GLN A 58 -29.62 -29.19 0.95
C GLN A 58 -29.15 -30.43 0.18
N ALA A 59 -28.92 -31.51 0.91
CA ALA A 59 -28.61 -32.80 0.35
C ALA A 59 -29.90 -33.42 -0.21
N GLU A 60 -29.94 -33.71 -1.50
CA GLU A 60 -30.83 -34.71 -2.08
C GLU A 60 -30.02 -35.94 -2.44
N ASP A 61 -30.44 -37.06 -1.90
CA ASP A 61 -29.97 -38.42 -2.24
C ASP A 61 -30.27 -38.72 -3.71
N ARG A 62 -29.25 -39.11 -4.48
CA ARG A 62 -29.42 -39.80 -5.74
C ARG A 62 -28.40 -40.93 -5.93
N GLU A 63 -28.96 -42.03 -6.30
CA GLU A 63 -28.44 -43.38 -6.53
C GLU A 63 -27.16 -43.48 -7.37
N VAL A 64 -26.43 -44.54 -7.03
CA VAL A 64 -25.21 -45.04 -7.65
C VAL A 64 -25.41 -45.50 -9.10
N SER A 65 -24.62 -45.01 -10.04
CA SER A 65 -24.37 -45.55 -11.38
C SER A 65 -23.04 -45.06 -11.95
N PRO A 66 -22.46 -45.66 -13.01
CA PRO A 66 -21.24 -46.45 -12.99
C PRO A 66 -19.97 -45.61 -13.18
N LYS A 67 -18.81 -46.19 -12.84
CA LYS A 67 -17.43 -45.68 -12.94
C LYS A 67 -17.24 -44.56 -13.99
N ALA A 68 -17.36 -43.31 -13.54
CA ALA A 68 -16.86 -42.17 -14.28
C ALA A 68 -15.33 -42.16 -14.16
N GLU A 69 -14.64 -42.09 -15.27
CA GLU A 69 -13.21 -41.80 -15.36
C GLU A 69 -12.93 -40.58 -14.46
N LYS A 70 -11.95 -40.70 -13.57
CA LYS A 70 -11.56 -39.57 -12.71
C LYS A 70 -11.20 -38.39 -13.60
N PRO A 71 -11.87 -37.26 -13.47
CA PRO A 71 -11.54 -36.07 -14.28
C PRO A 71 -10.06 -35.77 -14.12
N SER A 72 -9.40 -35.54 -15.26
CA SER A 72 -7.97 -35.17 -15.26
C SER A 72 -7.71 -34.00 -14.28
N PRO A 73 -6.63 -34.06 -13.50
CA PRO A 73 -6.37 -33.04 -12.48
C PRO A 73 -6.27 -31.65 -13.13
N PRO A 74 -6.89 -30.63 -12.52
CA PRO A 74 -6.98 -29.31 -13.13
C PRO A 74 -5.61 -28.66 -13.27
N LEU A 75 -5.29 -28.16 -14.47
CA LEU A 75 -4.05 -27.46 -14.75
C LEU A 75 -4.03 -26.07 -14.11
N LEU A 76 -2.91 -25.72 -13.48
CA LEU A 76 -2.70 -24.38 -12.91
C LEU A 76 -2.94 -23.25 -13.93
N ILE A 77 -2.43 -23.45 -15.16
CA ILE A 77 -2.54 -22.43 -16.21
C ILE A 77 -3.99 -22.14 -16.58
N ASP A 78 -4.84 -23.15 -16.69
CA ASP A 78 -6.22 -22.98 -17.10
C ASP A 78 -7.08 -22.41 -15.97
N PHE A 79 -6.80 -22.81 -14.74
CA PHE A 79 -7.42 -22.20 -13.58
C PHE A 79 -7.09 -20.71 -13.48
N VAL A 80 -5.83 -20.31 -13.64
CA VAL A 80 -5.45 -18.89 -13.61
C VAL A 80 -6.03 -18.12 -14.79
N LYS A 81 -6.16 -18.73 -15.98
CA LYS A 81 -6.87 -18.12 -17.13
C LYS A 81 -8.33 -17.83 -16.79
N SER A 82 -9.03 -18.79 -16.14
CA SER A 82 -10.42 -18.61 -15.72
C SER A 82 -10.56 -17.46 -14.71
N LEU A 83 -9.70 -17.40 -13.68
CA LEU A 83 -9.66 -16.31 -12.71
C LEU A 83 -9.40 -14.96 -13.39
N ARG A 84 -8.48 -14.90 -14.34
CA ARG A 84 -8.18 -13.67 -15.09
C ARG A 84 -9.38 -13.19 -15.89
N LYS A 85 -10.18 -14.12 -16.47
CA LYS A 85 -11.43 -13.79 -17.19
C LYS A 85 -12.45 -13.19 -16.21
N LYS A 86 -12.63 -13.79 -15.01
CA LYS A 86 -13.49 -13.25 -13.92
C LYS A 86 -13.03 -11.84 -13.52
N PHE A 87 -11.71 -11.62 -13.30
CA PHE A 87 -11.20 -10.29 -12.94
C PHE A 87 -11.36 -9.25 -14.03
N LYS A 88 -11.24 -9.63 -15.31
CA LYS A 88 -11.48 -8.73 -16.44
C LYS A 88 -12.93 -8.24 -16.48
N GLN A 89 -13.89 -9.14 -16.26
CA GLN A 89 -15.32 -8.82 -16.18
C GLN A 89 -15.61 -7.87 -15.00
N GLN A 90 -14.95 -8.08 -13.86
CA GLN A 90 -15.05 -7.22 -12.67
C GLN A 90 -14.24 -5.90 -12.79
N LYS A 91 -13.61 -5.62 -13.94
CA LYS A 91 -12.71 -4.45 -14.16
C LYS A 91 -11.52 -4.39 -13.19
N LYS A 92 -11.16 -5.50 -12.53
CA LYS A 92 -10.02 -5.63 -11.60
C LYS A 92 -8.71 -5.91 -12.37
N TYR A 93 -8.34 -5.02 -13.29
CA TYR A 93 -7.21 -5.21 -14.23
C TYR A 93 -5.87 -5.42 -13.53
N ARG A 94 -5.62 -4.68 -12.43
CA ARG A 94 -4.36 -4.82 -11.68
C ARG A 94 -4.20 -6.22 -11.11
N LEU A 95 -5.26 -6.79 -10.54
CA LEU A 95 -5.26 -8.14 -10.01
C LEU A 95 -5.03 -9.17 -11.13
N MET A 96 -5.68 -9.00 -12.28
CA MET A 96 -5.46 -9.83 -13.47
C MET A 96 -3.99 -9.87 -13.89
N GLU A 97 -3.32 -8.70 -13.95
CA GLU A 97 -1.90 -8.58 -14.30
C GLU A 97 -0.99 -9.23 -13.26
N THR A 98 -1.33 -9.04 -11.98
CA THR A 98 -0.59 -9.59 -10.85
C THR A 98 -0.58 -11.13 -10.87
N TYR A 99 -1.76 -11.74 -11.11
CA TYR A 99 -1.89 -13.18 -11.23
C TYR A 99 -1.14 -13.72 -12.46
N ALA A 100 -1.21 -13.03 -13.59
CA ALA A 100 -0.45 -13.39 -14.77
C ALA A 100 1.06 -13.35 -14.53
N SER A 101 1.56 -12.31 -13.85
CA SER A 101 2.98 -12.16 -13.54
C SER A 101 3.49 -13.28 -12.64
N ALA A 102 2.75 -13.62 -11.58
CA ALA A 102 3.14 -14.69 -10.67
C ALA A 102 3.11 -16.07 -11.35
N MET A 103 2.05 -16.36 -12.12
CA MET A 103 1.95 -17.58 -12.90
C MET A 103 3.13 -17.72 -13.88
N ASN A 104 3.41 -16.68 -14.69
CA ASN A 104 4.50 -16.71 -15.65
C ASN A 104 5.87 -16.92 -14.99
N SER A 105 6.09 -16.34 -13.82
CA SER A 105 7.32 -16.55 -13.04
C SER A 105 7.43 -17.99 -12.55
N PHE A 106 6.33 -18.57 -12.07
CA PHE A 106 6.29 -19.94 -11.57
C PHE A 106 6.48 -20.96 -12.70
N LEU A 107 5.78 -20.79 -13.83
CA LEU A 107 5.93 -21.67 -15.00
C LEU A 107 7.34 -21.62 -15.63
N LYS A 108 8.01 -20.47 -15.56
CA LYS A 108 9.44 -20.37 -15.96
C LYS A 108 10.36 -21.19 -15.04
N PHE A 109 10.06 -21.25 -13.77
CA PHE A 109 10.80 -22.05 -12.81
C PHE A 109 10.59 -23.54 -13.03
N THR A 110 9.32 -24.00 -13.15
CA THR A 110 9.00 -25.41 -13.34
C THR A 110 9.42 -25.93 -14.70
N LYS A 111 9.64 -25.04 -15.70
CA LYS A 111 9.88 -25.37 -17.12
C LYS A 111 8.78 -26.28 -17.71
N ASN A 112 7.65 -26.37 -17.06
CA ASN A 112 6.50 -27.18 -17.42
C ASN A 112 5.25 -26.32 -17.46
N SER A 113 4.52 -26.33 -18.58
CA SER A 113 3.24 -25.62 -18.73
C SER A 113 2.05 -26.45 -18.23
N GLU A 114 2.24 -27.75 -17.99
CA GLU A 114 1.19 -28.69 -17.61
C GLU A 114 1.18 -29.02 -16.12
N VAL A 115 1.75 -28.14 -15.30
CA VAL A 115 1.71 -28.27 -13.84
C VAL A 115 0.25 -28.27 -13.38
N THR A 116 -0.13 -29.34 -12.69
CA THR A 116 -1.45 -29.46 -12.07
C THR A 116 -1.52 -28.75 -10.74
N LEU A 117 -2.72 -28.38 -10.29
CA LEU A 117 -2.91 -27.79 -8.97
C LEU A 117 -2.56 -28.75 -7.83
N GLU A 118 -2.70 -30.07 -8.05
CA GLU A 118 -2.40 -31.10 -7.06
C GLU A 118 -0.90 -31.33 -6.84
N GLU A 119 -0.08 -31.07 -7.87
CA GLU A 119 1.38 -31.16 -7.79
C GLU A 119 2.02 -30.08 -6.93
N ILE A 120 1.27 -28.99 -6.64
CA ILE A 120 1.78 -27.90 -5.82
C ILE A 120 1.88 -28.35 -4.36
N ASP A 121 3.08 -28.77 -3.97
CA ASP A 121 3.42 -29.21 -2.63
C ASP A 121 4.41 -28.26 -1.91
N ALA A 122 4.69 -28.54 -0.65
CA ALA A 122 5.58 -27.71 0.16
C ALA A 122 7.04 -27.73 -0.36
N LYS A 123 7.49 -28.82 -1.00
CA LYS A 123 8.81 -28.94 -1.58
C LYS A 123 8.93 -28.03 -2.80
N MET A 124 8.00 -28.12 -3.75
CA MET A 124 7.98 -27.31 -4.96
C MET A 124 7.94 -25.81 -4.64
N ILE A 125 7.15 -25.40 -3.62
CA ILE A 125 7.09 -24.01 -3.16
C ILE A 125 8.40 -23.57 -2.51
N GLY A 126 9.04 -24.42 -1.72
CA GLY A 126 10.35 -24.17 -1.11
C GLY A 126 11.45 -24.00 -2.18
N ASP A 127 11.48 -24.90 -3.17
CA ASP A 127 12.44 -24.85 -4.27
C ASP A 127 12.23 -23.58 -5.12
N TYR A 128 10.99 -23.19 -5.38
CA TYR A 128 10.68 -21.95 -6.08
C TYR A 128 11.09 -20.71 -5.28
N GLU A 129 10.85 -20.68 -3.96
CA GLU A 129 11.34 -19.58 -3.11
C GLU A 129 12.86 -19.45 -3.16
N CYS A 130 13.56 -20.57 -3.08
CA CYS A 130 15.02 -20.62 -3.19
C CYS A 130 15.48 -20.09 -4.55
N HIS A 131 14.88 -20.53 -5.65
CA HIS A 131 15.16 -20.04 -7.00
C HIS A 131 14.97 -18.51 -7.13
N LEU A 132 13.89 -17.96 -6.60
CA LEU A 132 13.66 -16.52 -6.62
C LEU A 132 14.72 -15.74 -5.85
N ARG A 133 15.16 -16.26 -4.70
CA ARG A 133 16.24 -15.68 -3.90
C ARG A 133 17.58 -15.72 -4.63
N GLN A 134 17.93 -16.85 -5.21
CA GLN A 134 19.17 -17.04 -6.01
C GLN A 134 19.17 -16.14 -7.26
N SER A 135 18.01 -15.85 -7.83
CA SER A 135 17.87 -14.89 -8.95
C SER A 135 18.09 -13.43 -8.54
N GLY A 136 18.49 -13.14 -7.30
CA GLY A 136 18.81 -11.79 -6.80
C GLY A 136 17.57 -10.94 -6.52
N LEU A 137 16.38 -11.51 -6.45
CA LEU A 137 15.16 -10.76 -6.15
C LEU A 137 15.13 -10.32 -4.68
N THR A 138 14.58 -9.13 -4.43
CA THR A 138 14.39 -8.64 -3.06
C THR A 138 13.38 -9.49 -2.32
N LEU A 139 13.51 -9.59 -0.97
CA LEU A 139 12.59 -10.35 -0.12
C LEU A 139 11.12 -9.93 -0.32
N ASN A 140 10.86 -8.65 -0.56
CA ASN A 140 9.49 -8.18 -0.82
C ASN A 140 8.96 -8.66 -2.17
N THR A 141 9.81 -8.82 -3.17
CA THR A 141 9.43 -9.40 -4.46
C THR A 141 9.17 -10.90 -4.33
N VAL A 142 10.01 -11.61 -3.57
CA VAL A 142 9.79 -13.03 -3.25
C VAL A 142 8.45 -13.20 -2.53
N SER A 143 8.23 -12.44 -1.46
CA SER A 143 6.96 -12.44 -0.72
C SER A 143 5.75 -12.12 -1.61
N PHE A 144 5.90 -11.20 -2.54
CA PHE A 144 4.84 -10.88 -3.51
C PHE A 144 4.44 -12.12 -4.33
N TYR A 145 5.40 -12.83 -4.92
CA TYR A 145 5.11 -14.04 -5.69
C TYR A 145 4.50 -15.13 -4.82
N MET A 146 5.04 -15.34 -3.62
CA MET A 146 4.51 -16.35 -2.68
C MET A 146 3.07 -16.05 -2.28
N ARG A 147 2.74 -14.80 -1.96
CA ARG A 147 1.36 -14.40 -1.59
C ARG A 147 0.37 -14.59 -2.75
N ILE A 148 0.78 -14.28 -3.98
CA ILE A 148 -0.09 -14.45 -5.13
C ILE A 148 -0.35 -15.92 -5.42
N LEU A 149 0.70 -16.76 -5.44
CA LEU A 149 0.54 -18.20 -5.65
C LEU A 149 -0.30 -18.83 -4.55
N ARG A 150 -0.09 -18.44 -3.27
CA ARG A 150 -0.94 -18.86 -2.16
C ARG A 150 -2.40 -18.47 -2.38
N SER A 151 -2.66 -17.25 -2.87
CA SER A 151 -4.02 -16.81 -3.18
C SER A 151 -4.65 -17.61 -4.31
N ILE A 152 -3.88 -17.98 -5.34
CA ILE A 152 -4.37 -18.86 -6.43
C ILE A 152 -4.70 -20.24 -5.87
N TYR A 153 -3.78 -20.85 -5.11
CA TYR A 153 -3.97 -22.17 -4.50
C TYR A 153 -5.19 -22.21 -3.57
N ASN A 154 -5.29 -21.25 -2.66
CA ASN A 154 -6.42 -21.18 -1.73
C ASN A 154 -7.77 -21.01 -2.45
N LYS A 155 -7.82 -20.33 -3.59
CA LYS A 155 -9.04 -20.26 -4.41
C LYS A 155 -9.41 -21.60 -5.01
N ALA A 156 -8.44 -22.39 -5.45
CA ALA A 156 -8.70 -23.73 -5.95
C ALA A 156 -9.21 -24.68 -4.83
N VAL A 157 -8.66 -24.56 -3.63
CA VAL A 157 -9.16 -25.25 -2.44
C VAL A 157 -10.60 -24.83 -2.10
N CYS A 158 -10.87 -23.51 -2.10
CA CYS A 158 -12.22 -22.96 -1.85
C CYS A 158 -13.24 -23.45 -2.90
N GLU A 159 -12.84 -23.55 -4.18
CA GLU A 159 -13.69 -24.06 -5.26
C GLU A 159 -13.78 -25.62 -5.22
N LYS A 160 -13.23 -26.27 -4.17
CA LYS A 160 -13.22 -27.73 -3.96
C LYS A 160 -12.57 -28.51 -5.13
N MET A 161 -11.67 -27.87 -5.87
CA MET A 161 -10.96 -28.51 -7.00
C MET A 161 -9.83 -29.41 -6.51
N ILE A 162 -9.22 -29.10 -5.37
CA ILE A 162 -8.12 -29.84 -4.73
C ILE A 162 -8.27 -29.86 -3.21
N ALA A 163 -7.65 -30.86 -2.56
CA ALA A 163 -7.52 -30.89 -1.10
C ALA A 163 -6.41 -29.94 -0.63
N ASP A 164 -6.57 -29.33 0.54
CA ASP A 164 -5.56 -28.42 1.11
C ASP A 164 -4.37 -29.18 1.72
N LYS A 165 -3.24 -29.17 1.04
CA LYS A 165 -1.95 -29.72 1.51
C LYS A 165 -1.10 -28.68 2.28
N LYS A 166 -1.59 -27.44 2.47
CA LYS A 166 -0.90 -26.32 3.14
C LYS A 166 0.53 -26.06 2.62
N PRO A 167 0.77 -26.02 1.30
CA PRO A 167 2.10 -25.94 0.71
C PRO A 167 2.86 -24.64 1.07
N PHE A 168 2.15 -23.59 1.44
CA PHE A 168 2.73 -22.28 1.79
C PHE A 168 2.98 -22.08 3.31
N ALA A 169 2.85 -23.11 4.15
CA ALA A 169 2.98 -22.98 5.61
C ALA A 169 4.35 -22.39 6.03
N LYS A 170 5.43 -22.77 5.33
CA LYS A 170 6.80 -22.30 5.60
C LYS A 170 7.25 -21.17 4.65
N ALA A 171 6.48 -20.79 3.64
CA ALA A 171 6.86 -19.82 2.64
C ALA A 171 6.96 -18.40 3.21
N PHE A 172 7.92 -17.63 2.73
CA PHE A 172 8.09 -16.24 3.14
C PHE A 172 7.00 -15.35 2.51
N THR A 173 5.99 -15.02 3.28
CA THR A 173 4.85 -14.16 2.88
C THR A 173 4.79 -12.84 3.65
N LYS A 174 5.79 -12.56 4.52
CA LYS A 174 5.87 -11.34 5.34
C LYS A 174 6.45 -10.16 4.53
N ASN A 175 6.23 -8.95 5.02
CA ASN A 175 6.86 -7.75 4.46
C ASN A 175 8.23 -7.52 5.12
N ALA A 176 9.29 -7.45 4.33
CA ALA A 176 10.61 -7.08 4.81
C ALA A 176 10.71 -5.55 4.92
N LYS A 177 11.45 -5.08 5.95
CA LYS A 177 11.73 -3.66 6.12
C LYS A 177 12.52 -3.13 4.91
N THR A 178 12.10 -1.97 4.39
CA THR A 178 12.77 -1.29 3.27
C THR A 178 13.42 0.00 3.75
N ALA A 179 14.51 0.39 3.08
CA ALA A 179 15.15 1.67 3.34
C ALA A 179 14.18 2.83 3.10
N LYS A 180 14.16 3.79 4.02
CA LYS A 180 13.35 5.00 3.89
C LYS A 180 13.94 5.90 2.80
N ARG A 181 13.08 6.41 1.91
CA ARG A 181 13.47 7.20 0.75
C ARG A 181 13.13 8.68 0.87
N ALA A 182 12.77 9.14 2.08
CA ALA A 182 12.48 10.53 2.32
C ALA A 182 13.72 11.40 2.15
N ILE A 183 13.55 12.56 1.53
CA ILE A 183 14.58 13.58 1.35
C ILE A 183 14.32 14.79 2.26
N THR A 184 15.34 15.59 2.49
CA THR A 184 15.29 16.76 3.39
C THR A 184 14.62 17.96 2.71
N VAL A 185 14.21 18.95 3.51
CA VAL A 185 13.67 20.23 3.01
C VAL A 185 14.68 20.94 2.10
N GLY A 186 15.97 20.89 2.43
CA GLY A 186 17.04 21.47 1.59
C GLY A 186 17.09 20.80 0.21
N MET A 187 16.95 19.48 0.13
CA MET A 187 16.90 18.77 -1.16
C MET A 187 15.62 19.14 -1.96
N ILE A 188 14.47 19.32 -1.29
CA ILE A 188 13.24 19.75 -1.98
C ILE A 188 13.41 21.16 -2.55
N LYS A 189 14.01 22.09 -1.80
CA LYS A 189 14.35 23.42 -2.31
C LYS A 189 15.31 23.36 -3.50
N LYS A 190 16.32 22.47 -3.44
CA LYS A 190 17.26 22.24 -4.56
C LYS A 190 16.53 21.73 -5.81
N ILE A 191 15.54 20.83 -5.65
CA ILE A 191 14.69 20.35 -6.74
C ILE A 191 13.82 21.47 -7.30
N ALA A 192 13.20 22.28 -6.45
CA ALA A 192 12.32 23.37 -6.87
C ALA A 192 13.07 24.42 -7.74
N ASN A 193 14.32 24.72 -7.37
CA ASN A 193 15.16 25.71 -8.05
C ASN A 193 16.04 25.10 -9.16
N ALA A 194 15.85 23.81 -9.48
CA ALA A 194 16.67 23.13 -10.46
C ALA A 194 16.35 23.61 -11.87
N GLU A 195 17.38 23.92 -12.64
CA GLU A 195 17.26 24.05 -14.09
C GLU A 195 16.83 22.72 -14.69
N VAL A 196 16.02 22.75 -15.70
CA VAL A 196 15.46 21.57 -16.37
C VAL A 196 15.96 21.47 -17.80
N SER A 197 16.28 20.27 -18.24
CA SER A 197 16.86 20.05 -19.58
C SER A 197 15.82 20.01 -20.69
N ASN A 198 14.57 19.69 -20.36
CA ASN A 198 13.48 19.54 -21.33
C ASN A 198 12.10 19.58 -20.65
N LYS A 199 11.04 19.74 -21.46
CA LYS A 199 9.64 19.80 -21.00
C LYS A 199 9.20 18.56 -20.17
N THR A 200 9.73 17.38 -20.45
CA THR A 200 9.39 16.16 -19.68
C THR A 200 9.99 16.21 -18.29
N GLU A 201 11.22 16.66 -18.14
CA GLU A 201 11.86 16.80 -16.84
C GLU A 201 11.23 17.94 -16.03
N GLU A 202 10.86 19.02 -16.71
CA GLU A 202 10.09 20.12 -16.13
C GLU A 202 8.76 19.62 -15.54
N LEU A 203 7.97 18.94 -16.33
CA LEU A 203 6.72 18.34 -15.86
C LEU A 203 6.96 17.36 -14.70
N ALA A 204 8.01 16.55 -14.75
CA ALA A 204 8.34 15.61 -13.70
C ALA A 204 8.69 16.32 -12.38
N ARG A 205 9.55 17.36 -12.43
CA ARG A 205 9.87 18.22 -11.29
C ARG A 205 8.61 18.86 -10.70
N ASP A 206 7.82 19.47 -11.55
CA ASP A 206 6.66 20.23 -11.13
C ASP A 206 5.55 19.34 -10.55
N LEU A 207 5.34 18.13 -11.09
CA LEU A 207 4.43 17.14 -10.51
C LEU A 207 4.95 16.58 -9.16
N PHE A 208 6.26 16.44 -9.00
CA PHE A 208 6.85 16.06 -7.70
C PHE A 208 6.56 17.14 -6.65
N LEU A 209 6.74 18.42 -7.00
CA LEU A 209 6.44 19.53 -6.10
C LEU A 209 4.93 19.63 -5.82
N PHE A 210 4.09 19.46 -6.84
CA PHE A 210 2.64 19.43 -6.66
C PHE A 210 2.21 18.32 -5.69
N SER A 211 2.77 17.11 -5.84
CA SER A 211 2.55 16.03 -4.87
C SER A 211 2.95 16.43 -3.46
N TYR A 212 4.10 17.07 -3.30
CA TYR A 212 4.57 17.52 -1.98
C TYR A 212 3.65 18.59 -1.39
N TYR A 213 3.24 19.60 -2.17
CA TYR A 213 2.34 20.67 -1.72
C TYR A 213 0.94 20.15 -1.37
N THR A 214 0.48 19.11 -2.06
CA THR A 214 -0.81 18.46 -1.79
C THR A 214 -0.71 17.32 -0.76
N ARG A 215 0.16 17.46 0.24
CA ARG A 215 0.34 16.52 1.37
C ARG A 215 0.77 15.11 0.94
N GLY A 216 1.56 15.02 -0.10
CA GLY A 216 2.04 13.75 -0.65
C GLY A 216 0.97 13.00 -1.45
N MET A 217 0.13 13.71 -2.20
CA MET A 217 -0.87 13.10 -3.08
C MET A 217 -0.21 12.10 -4.04
N SER A 218 -0.84 10.94 -4.21
CA SER A 218 -0.28 9.89 -5.07
C SER A 218 -0.39 10.26 -6.56
N PHE A 219 0.53 9.77 -7.38
CA PHE A 219 0.51 10.06 -8.82
C PHE A 219 -0.80 9.66 -9.51
N VAL A 220 -1.42 8.55 -9.04
CA VAL A 220 -2.72 8.14 -9.59
C VAL A 220 -3.82 9.15 -9.25
N ASP A 221 -3.82 9.71 -8.04
CA ASP A 221 -4.82 10.72 -7.66
C ASP A 221 -4.59 12.00 -8.47
N ILE A 222 -3.34 12.49 -8.57
CA ILE A 222 -2.96 13.66 -9.37
C ILE A 222 -3.40 13.50 -10.83
N SER A 223 -3.16 12.32 -11.42
CA SER A 223 -3.46 12.07 -12.84
C SER A 223 -4.93 12.15 -13.19
N PHE A 224 -5.81 11.91 -12.22
CA PHE A 224 -7.26 11.92 -12.43
C PHE A 224 -7.98 13.09 -11.77
N LEU A 225 -7.25 14.09 -11.25
CA LEU A 225 -7.86 15.32 -10.77
C LEU A 225 -8.61 16.03 -11.90
N LYS A 226 -9.78 16.54 -11.57
CA LYS A 226 -10.62 17.31 -12.48
C LYS A 226 -10.58 18.79 -12.12
N LYS A 227 -10.87 19.66 -13.08
CA LYS A 227 -11.02 21.10 -12.83
C LYS A 227 -12.13 21.38 -11.80
N THR A 228 -13.18 20.56 -11.79
CA THR A 228 -14.30 20.62 -10.85
C THR A 228 -13.96 20.22 -9.41
N ASP A 229 -12.79 19.57 -9.19
CA ASP A 229 -12.35 19.20 -7.84
C ASP A 229 -11.84 20.41 -7.04
N ILE A 230 -11.65 21.58 -7.71
CA ILE A 230 -11.30 22.85 -7.05
C ILE A 230 -12.58 23.65 -6.85
N SER A 231 -12.92 23.92 -5.60
CA SER A 231 -14.09 24.72 -5.22
C SER A 231 -13.82 25.49 -3.93
N ASN A 232 -14.28 26.75 -3.85
CA ASN A 232 -14.22 27.57 -2.64
C ASN A 232 -12.84 27.63 -1.98
N ALA A 233 -11.78 27.82 -2.76
CA ALA A 233 -10.39 27.84 -2.32
C ALA A 233 -9.90 26.51 -1.70
N TYR A 234 -10.54 25.40 -2.04
CA TYR A 234 -10.13 24.08 -1.63
C TYR A 234 -10.08 23.14 -2.82
N LEU A 235 -9.12 22.20 -2.77
CA LEU A 235 -9.09 21.00 -3.59
C LEU A 235 -9.78 19.88 -2.80
N ILE A 236 -10.87 19.34 -3.33
CA ILE A 236 -11.67 18.27 -2.70
C ILE A 236 -11.69 17.09 -3.66
N TYR A 237 -11.14 15.95 -3.23
CA TYR A 237 -11.07 14.76 -4.07
C TYR A 237 -11.20 13.48 -3.26
N LYS A 238 -11.69 12.42 -3.90
CA LYS A 238 -11.72 11.06 -3.32
C LYS A 238 -10.48 10.29 -3.74
N ARG A 239 -9.73 9.83 -2.75
CA ARG A 239 -8.53 9.04 -2.97
C ARG A 239 -8.85 7.73 -3.66
N LYS A 240 -8.21 7.43 -4.80
CA LYS A 240 -8.52 6.25 -5.61
C LYS A 240 -8.25 4.91 -4.91
N LYS A 241 -7.29 4.86 -3.99
CA LYS A 241 -6.93 3.62 -3.28
C LYS A 241 -7.90 3.31 -2.14
N THR A 242 -8.31 4.29 -1.36
CA THR A 242 -9.06 4.11 -0.10
C THR A 242 -10.50 4.61 -0.16
N GLY A 243 -10.87 5.37 -1.19
CA GLY A 243 -12.18 6.02 -1.30
C GLY A 243 -12.38 7.20 -0.34
N GLN A 244 -11.41 7.49 0.52
CA GLN A 244 -11.50 8.59 1.48
C GLN A 244 -11.49 9.93 0.77
N GLU A 245 -12.38 10.83 1.18
CA GLU A 245 -12.42 12.20 0.70
C GLU A 245 -11.40 13.04 1.47
N LEU A 246 -10.62 13.81 0.73
CA LEU A 246 -9.62 14.72 1.27
C LEU A 246 -9.89 16.14 0.81
N LYS A 247 -9.82 17.07 1.77
CA LYS A 247 -9.96 18.50 1.55
C LYS A 247 -8.63 19.21 1.83
N ILE A 248 -8.08 19.89 0.82
CA ILE A 248 -6.79 20.55 0.89
C ILE A 248 -6.99 22.04 0.53
N ALA A 249 -6.56 22.95 1.41
CA ALA A 249 -6.60 24.36 1.10
C ALA A 249 -5.74 24.66 -0.13
N TRP A 250 -6.35 25.34 -1.12
CA TRP A 250 -5.69 25.68 -2.36
C TRP A 250 -4.73 26.84 -2.13
N ARG A 251 -3.51 26.72 -2.64
CA ARG A 251 -2.44 27.70 -2.46
C ARG A 251 -1.91 28.18 -3.79
N LYS A 252 -1.31 29.37 -3.80
CA LYS A 252 -0.72 29.97 -5.01
C LYS A 252 0.31 29.05 -5.67
N GLU A 253 1.15 28.40 -4.88
CA GLU A 253 2.19 27.50 -5.38
C GLU A 253 1.60 26.30 -6.15
N MET A 254 0.39 25.86 -5.80
CA MET A 254 -0.32 24.81 -6.54
C MET A 254 -0.93 25.38 -7.83
N GLN A 255 -1.50 26.59 -7.76
CA GLN A 255 -2.08 27.27 -8.91
C GLN A 255 -1.03 27.54 -9.99
N ASP A 256 0.12 28.08 -9.62
CA ASP A 256 1.21 28.38 -10.55
C ASP A 256 1.63 27.13 -11.36
N LEU A 257 1.66 25.95 -10.71
CA LEU A 257 1.96 24.68 -11.37
C LEU A 257 0.84 24.19 -12.28
N VAL A 258 -0.41 24.41 -11.87
CA VAL A 258 -1.58 24.06 -12.70
C VAL A 258 -1.67 24.94 -13.93
N ASP A 259 -1.46 26.24 -13.81
CA ASP A 259 -1.49 27.18 -14.93
C ASP A 259 -0.44 26.81 -15.99
N LYS A 260 0.74 26.39 -15.54
CA LYS A 260 1.82 25.94 -16.41
C LYS A 260 1.54 24.61 -17.12
N HIS A 261 0.82 23.71 -16.48
CA HIS A 261 0.57 22.34 -16.96
C HIS A 261 -0.91 21.99 -17.13
N SER A 262 -1.76 22.98 -17.34
CA SER A 262 -3.20 22.78 -17.48
C SER A 262 -3.55 21.83 -18.63
N SER A 263 -4.56 20.98 -18.40
CA SER A 263 -5.07 20.12 -19.47
C SER A 263 -5.95 20.86 -20.45
N LEU A 264 -5.78 20.54 -21.74
CA LEU A 264 -6.56 21.07 -22.85
C LEU A 264 -7.81 20.21 -23.17
N ASP A 265 -8.03 19.11 -22.46
CA ASP A 265 -9.18 18.22 -22.68
C ASP A 265 -10.50 18.74 -22.08
N GLY A 266 -10.43 19.84 -21.32
CA GLY A 266 -11.60 20.47 -20.69
C GLY A 266 -12.02 19.82 -19.36
N VAL A 267 -11.56 18.62 -19.03
CA VAL A 267 -11.99 17.85 -17.87
C VAL A 267 -10.90 17.73 -16.82
N HIS A 268 -9.72 17.23 -17.22
CA HIS A 268 -8.62 17.00 -16.27
C HIS A 268 -7.95 18.33 -15.86
N LEU A 269 -7.46 18.37 -14.61
CA LEU A 269 -6.77 19.54 -14.09
C LEU A 269 -5.39 19.73 -14.74
N LEU A 270 -4.65 18.63 -14.91
CA LEU A 270 -3.28 18.63 -15.43
C LEU A 270 -3.15 17.81 -16.71
N SER A 271 -2.24 18.17 -17.59
CA SER A 271 -2.01 17.55 -18.91
C SER A 271 -1.28 16.19 -18.83
N ILE A 272 -1.74 15.32 -17.92
CA ILE A 272 -1.21 13.96 -17.75
C ILE A 272 -1.98 12.96 -18.61
N LEU A 273 -3.31 13.05 -18.57
CA LEU A 273 -4.24 12.24 -19.36
C LEU A 273 -4.94 13.13 -20.39
N ASP A 274 -5.37 12.51 -21.47
CA ASP A 274 -6.05 13.19 -22.57
C ASP A 274 -7.22 12.34 -23.08
N LEU A 275 -8.44 12.82 -22.89
CA LEU A 275 -9.66 12.17 -23.35
C LEU A 275 -9.82 12.14 -24.86
N LYS A 276 -9.14 13.04 -25.59
CA LYS A 276 -9.20 13.13 -27.05
C LYS A 276 -8.38 12.05 -27.75
N LYS A 277 -7.49 11.36 -27.02
CA LYS A 277 -6.68 10.27 -27.56
C LYS A 277 -7.46 8.98 -27.64
N SER A 278 -7.26 8.24 -28.74
CA SER A 278 -7.84 6.90 -28.93
C SER A 278 -7.32 5.85 -27.93
N GLU A 279 -6.17 6.12 -27.31
CA GLU A 279 -5.57 5.22 -26.34
C GLU A 279 -6.30 5.28 -24.99
N SER A 280 -6.52 4.11 -24.37
CA SER A 280 -7.20 4.06 -23.07
C SER A 280 -6.45 4.85 -21.99
N LEU A 281 -7.18 5.53 -21.11
CA LEU A 281 -6.63 6.31 -19.99
C LEU A 281 -5.67 5.49 -19.11
N ARG A 282 -5.91 4.18 -18.99
CA ARG A 282 -5.04 3.27 -18.25
C ARG A 282 -3.65 3.15 -18.89
N LYS A 283 -3.58 2.99 -20.21
CA LYS A 283 -2.30 2.93 -20.94
C LYS A 283 -1.57 4.26 -20.87
N GLN A 284 -2.28 5.38 -21.08
CA GLN A 284 -1.73 6.73 -20.93
C GLN A 284 -1.14 6.92 -19.53
N TYR A 285 -1.89 6.54 -18.49
CA TYR A 285 -1.42 6.63 -17.09
C TYR A 285 -0.11 5.86 -16.88
N HIS A 286 -0.04 4.58 -17.30
CA HIS A 286 1.17 3.79 -17.13
C HIS A 286 2.36 4.36 -17.89
N TYR A 287 2.15 4.77 -19.12
CA TYR A 287 3.18 5.43 -19.93
C TYR A 287 3.70 6.70 -19.22
N LYS A 288 2.79 7.60 -18.83
CA LYS A 288 3.15 8.83 -18.13
C LYS A 288 3.84 8.57 -16.79
N GLN A 289 3.40 7.59 -16.03
CA GLN A 289 4.05 7.22 -14.77
C GLN A 289 5.52 6.81 -14.99
N CYS A 290 5.80 5.99 -15.99
CA CYS A 290 7.16 5.62 -16.37
C CYS A 290 7.97 6.84 -16.82
N LEU A 291 7.41 7.67 -17.69
CA LEU A 291 8.05 8.86 -18.23
C LEU A 291 8.45 9.85 -17.12
N ILE A 292 7.52 10.16 -16.21
CA ILE A 292 7.74 11.07 -15.09
C ILE A 292 8.79 10.52 -14.12
N ASN A 293 8.69 9.24 -13.72
CA ASN A 293 9.69 8.66 -12.83
C ASN A 293 11.08 8.59 -13.46
N ASN A 294 11.18 8.37 -14.77
CA ASN A 294 12.47 8.43 -15.49
C ASN A 294 13.01 9.87 -15.55
N GLY A 295 12.16 10.87 -15.73
CA GLY A 295 12.53 12.29 -15.62
C GLY A 295 13.09 12.62 -14.24
N LEU A 296 12.37 12.21 -13.18
CA LEU A 296 12.82 12.39 -11.79
C LEU A 296 14.16 11.71 -11.49
N LYS A 297 14.38 10.49 -12.02
CA LYS A 297 15.68 9.80 -11.85
C LYS A 297 16.82 10.54 -12.53
N ARG A 298 16.60 11.11 -13.75
CA ARG A 298 17.61 11.93 -14.45
C ARG A 298 17.92 13.19 -13.65
N LEU A 299 16.88 13.91 -13.20
CA LEU A 299 17.02 15.07 -12.33
C LEU A 299 17.79 14.76 -11.06
N SER A 300 17.47 13.66 -10.38
CA SER A 300 18.18 13.20 -9.18
C SER A 300 19.68 13.00 -9.42
N LYS A 301 20.06 12.35 -10.54
CA LYS A 301 21.46 12.14 -10.91
C LYS A 301 22.18 13.44 -11.16
N ARG A 302 21.57 14.37 -11.92
CA ARG A 302 22.13 15.69 -12.22
C ARG A 302 22.34 16.53 -10.97
N LEU A 303 21.40 16.49 -10.03
CA LEU A 303 21.51 17.19 -8.75
C LEU A 303 22.40 16.48 -7.74
N LYS A 304 22.99 15.32 -8.11
CA LYS A 304 23.84 14.48 -7.24
C LYS A 304 23.14 14.17 -5.90
N LEU A 305 21.86 13.73 -5.97
CA LEU A 305 21.13 13.30 -4.80
C LEU A 305 21.38 11.82 -4.54
N ASP A 306 21.58 11.44 -3.28
CA ASP A 306 21.83 10.05 -2.86
C ASP A 306 20.59 9.13 -2.98
N VAL A 307 19.45 9.69 -3.37
CA VAL A 307 18.17 8.98 -3.49
C VAL A 307 17.64 9.08 -4.91
N ASN A 308 17.32 7.95 -5.52
CA ASN A 308 16.59 7.94 -6.79
C ASN A 308 15.19 8.52 -6.59
N LEU A 309 14.94 9.71 -7.16
CA LEU A 309 13.65 10.36 -7.08
C LEU A 309 12.58 9.59 -7.85
N THR A 310 11.41 9.49 -7.24
CA THR A 310 10.17 9.01 -7.85
C THR A 310 9.01 9.81 -7.26
N MET A 311 7.83 9.77 -7.86
CA MET A 311 6.64 10.42 -7.28
C MET A 311 6.34 9.95 -5.84
N TYR A 312 6.69 8.70 -5.53
CA TYR A 312 6.50 8.14 -4.19
C TYR A 312 7.41 8.79 -3.12
N VAL A 313 8.60 9.26 -3.54
CA VAL A 313 9.54 9.97 -2.64
C VAL A 313 8.92 11.28 -2.13
N ALA A 314 8.14 12.00 -2.93
CA ALA A 314 7.44 13.23 -2.49
C ALA A 314 6.54 12.94 -1.28
N ARG A 315 5.76 11.86 -1.35
CA ARG A 315 4.87 11.42 -0.27
C ARG A 315 5.63 11.01 0.99
N HIS A 316 6.70 10.24 0.86
CA HIS A 316 7.56 9.88 1.98
C HIS A 316 8.19 11.11 2.65
N SER A 317 8.66 12.05 1.83
CA SER A 317 9.31 13.26 2.33
C SER A 317 8.33 14.15 3.07
N TRP A 318 7.11 14.34 2.54
CA TRP A 318 6.10 15.12 3.22
C TRP A 318 5.78 14.54 4.60
N ALA A 319 5.51 13.24 4.69
CA ALA A 319 5.21 12.57 5.96
C ALA A 319 6.37 12.67 6.96
N THR A 320 7.60 12.40 6.51
CA THR A 320 8.79 12.45 7.36
C THR A 320 9.06 13.86 7.86
N ILE A 321 8.96 14.87 6.98
CA ILE A 321 9.17 16.28 7.36
C ILE A 321 8.07 16.77 8.29
N ALA A 322 6.80 16.39 8.05
CA ALA A 322 5.71 16.71 8.97
C ALA A 322 5.99 16.13 10.37
N ARG A 323 6.45 14.87 10.45
CA ARG A 323 6.85 14.25 11.72
C ARG A 323 8.02 14.98 12.40
N GLN A 324 9.05 15.37 11.64
CA GLN A 324 10.18 16.14 12.16
C GLN A 324 9.77 17.53 12.67
N LYS A 325 8.68 18.08 12.12
CA LYS A 325 8.04 19.32 12.60
C LYS A 325 7.03 19.11 13.72
N ASN A 326 7.02 17.91 14.33
CA ASN A 326 6.16 17.52 15.44
C ASN A 326 4.66 17.53 15.14
N VAL A 327 4.26 17.36 13.87
CA VAL A 327 2.86 17.13 13.54
C VAL A 327 2.44 15.76 14.11
N PRO A 328 1.32 15.67 14.85
CA PRO A 328 0.82 14.41 15.39
C PRO A 328 0.63 13.34 14.31
N ILE A 329 0.86 12.07 14.66
CA ILE A 329 0.74 10.95 13.69
C ILE A 329 -0.68 10.85 13.15
N SER A 330 -1.70 11.04 14.00
CA SER A 330 -3.10 11.06 13.59
C SER A 330 -3.35 12.12 12.50
N VAL A 331 -2.87 13.35 12.70
CA VAL A 331 -2.99 14.43 11.70
C VAL A 331 -2.27 14.09 10.40
N ILE A 332 -1.10 13.45 10.47
CA ILE A 332 -0.39 12.97 9.27
C ILE A 332 -1.19 11.87 8.57
N CYS A 333 -1.75 10.91 9.34
CA CYS A 333 -2.59 9.83 8.87
C CYS A 333 -3.78 10.36 8.05
N ASP A 334 -4.57 11.25 8.66
CA ASP A 334 -5.75 11.87 8.04
C ASP A 334 -5.37 12.71 6.82
N SER A 335 -4.29 13.51 6.94
CA SER A 335 -3.80 14.34 5.84
C SER A 335 -3.39 13.53 4.61
N MET A 336 -2.91 12.30 4.81
CA MET A 336 -2.50 11.39 3.74
C MET A 336 -3.63 10.47 3.29
N GLY A 337 -4.78 10.46 3.97
CA GLY A 337 -5.90 9.56 3.69
C GLY A 337 -5.54 8.09 3.94
N HIS A 338 -4.92 7.79 5.07
CA HIS A 338 -4.65 6.43 5.49
C HIS A 338 -5.74 5.94 6.45
N ASN A 339 -6.15 4.68 6.32
CA ASN A 339 -7.16 4.08 7.19
C ASN A 339 -6.60 3.69 8.57
N SER A 340 -5.27 3.68 8.74
CA SER A 340 -4.63 3.37 10.02
C SER A 340 -3.30 4.07 10.20
N GLU A 341 -2.95 4.38 11.45
CA GLU A 341 -1.65 4.94 11.81
C GLU A 341 -0.50 3.98 11.53
N LYS A 342 -0.73 2.65 11.63
CA LYS A 342 0.27 1.62 11.25
C LYS A 342 0.78 1.85 9.83
N THR A 343 -0.11 2.19 8.89
CA THR A 343 0.28 2.53 7.51
C THR A 343 1.12 3.79 7.45
N THR A 344 0.79 4.81 8.25
CA THR A 344 1.56 6.05 8.32
C THR A 344 2.96 5.82 8.87
N GLN A 345 3.11 4.95 9.88
CA GLN A 345 4.40 4.60 10.48
C GLN A 345 5.37 3.97 9.46
N ILE A 346 4.88 3.28 8.43
CA ILE A 346 5.71 2.73 7.36
C ILE A 346 6.49 3.84 6.62
N TYR A 347 5.94 5.03 6.53
CA TYR A 347 6.55 6.18 5.84
C TYR A 347 7.53 6.94 6.73
N LEU A 348 7.42 6.81 8.06
CA LEU A 348 8.21 7.59 9.00
C LEU A 348 9.57 6.94 9.26
N LYS A 349 10.62 7.76 9.38
CA LYS A 349 11.85 7.33 10.03
C LYS A 349 11.60 7.13 11.53
N SER A 350 12.40 6.27 12.16
CA SER A 350 12.54 6.30 13.64
C SER A 350 12.88 7.71 14.10
N VAL A 351 12.39 8.08 15.25
CA VAL A 351 12.75 9.37 15.86
C VAL A 351 14.24 9.33 16.23
N ASP A 352 14.99 10.34 15.82
CA ASP A 352 16.41 10.44 16.14
C ASP A 352 16.58 10.64 17.66
N ALA A 353 17.64 10.07 18.25
CA ALA A 353 17.91 10.13 19.69
C ALA A 353 17.90 11.58 20.23
N ASP A 354 18.53 12.49 19.52
CA ASP A 354 18.56 13.92 19.86
C ASP A 354 17.17 14.57 20.00
N VAL A 355 16.18 14.06 19.26
CA VAL A 355 14.80 14.54 19.36
C VAL A 355 14.15 13.98 20.62
N ILE A 356 14.39 12.72 20.94
CA ILE A 356 13.91 12.08 22.18
C ILE A 356 14.50 12.84 23.38
N ASP A 357 15.80 13.10 23.36
CA ASP A 357 16.52 13.79 24.44
C ASP A 357 16.01 15.22 24.63
N ARG A 358 15.73 15.95 23.54
CA ARG A 358 15.11 17.30 23.64
C ARG A 358 13.73 17.27 24.30
N TYR A 359 12.90 16.28 23.99
CA TYR A 359 11.59 16.14 24.64
C TYR A 359 11.74 15.72 26.09
N ASN A 360 12.62 14.78 26.38
CA ASN A 360 12.91 14.36 27.74
C ASN A 360 13.43 15.53 28.58
N ALA A 361 14.34 16.34 28.03
CA ALA A 361 14.81 17.55 28.69
C ALA A 361 13.70 18.57 29.02
N LYS A 362 12.69 18.71 28.13
CA LYS A 362 11.50 19.53 28.42
C LYS A 362 10.70 18.96 29.60
N LEU A 363 10.41 17.64 29.56
CA LEU A 363 9.65 16.96 30.61
C LEU A 363 10.37 17.08 31.97
N ILE A 364 11.70 16.93 31.99
CA ILE A 364 12.51 17.10 33.19
C ILE A 364 12.45 18.54 33.68
N LYS A 365 12.51 19.53 32.78
CA LYS A 365 12.49 20.96 33.13
C LYS A 365 11.16 21.39 33.77
N ASP A 366 10.05 20.76 33.37
CA ASP A 366 8.74 21.05 33.96
C ASP A 366 8.61 20.54 35.42
N ILE A 367 9.43 19.56 35.80
CA ILE A 367 9.41 18.93 37.12
C ILE A 367 10.57 19.43 38.00
N ALA A 368 11.74 19.68 37.41
CA ALA A 368 12.93 20.09 38.10
C ALA A 368 12.84 21.56 38.55
N LYS A 369 12.87 21.82 39.87
CA LYS A 369 13.13 23.15 40.37
C LYS A 369 14.46 23.66 39.80
N PRO A 370 14.64 24.98 39.54
CA PRO A 370 15.86 25.49 38.93
C PRO A 370 17.07 25.18 39.84
N GLN A 371 17.80 24.13 39.50
CA GLN A 371 19.06 23.79 40.14
C GLN A 371 20.17 24.62 39.52
N LYS A 372 20.99 25.27 40.40
CA LYS A 372 22.26 25.88 40.00
C LYS A 372 23.13 24.79 39.34
N VAL A 373 23.51 25.04 38.09
CA VAL A 373 24.41 24.14 37.37
C VAL A 373 25.78 24.18 38.02
N TYR A 374 26.15 23.16 38.76
CA TYR A 374 27.52 22.95 39.19
C TYR A 374 28.30 22.36 38.00
N LEU A 375 29.11 23.21 37.36
CA LEU A 375 30.11 22.76 36.41
C LEU A 375 31.19 21.98 37.17
N CYS A 376 31.23 20.66 37.07
CA CYS A 376 32.39 19.86 37.43
C CYS A 376 33.56 20.29 36.55
N ARG A 377 34.49 21.10 37.12
CA ARG A 377 35.81 21.32 36.52
C ARG A 377 36.56 19.98 36.58
N GLN A 378 36.75 19.33 35.43
CA GLN A 378 37.76 18.28 35.35
C GLN A 378 39.14 18.93 35.51
N ASN A 379 39.80 18.64 36.61
CA ASN A 379 41.22 18.94 36.78
C ASN A 379 42.00 18.08 35.78
N VAL A 380 42.51 18.71 34.74
CA VAL A 380 43.57 18.14 33.93
C VAL A 380 44.86 18.38 34.69
N GLU A 381 45.28 17.41 35.51
CA GLU A 381 46.65 17.38 36.02
C GLU A 381 47.61 17.25 34.83
N LYS A 382 48.40 18.31 34.63
CA LYS A 382 49.58 18.28 33.81
C LYS A 382 50.61 17.46 34.53
N ALA A 383 50.89 16.25 34.06
CA ALA A 383 52.13 15.54 34.38
C ALA A 383 53.25 16.18 33.55
N SER A 384 54.18 16.78 34.28
CA SER A 384 55.49 17.20 33.80
C SER A 384 56.41 16.00 33.53
#